data_02f4cf6e5be8cd04c1fe49b89e2c7b1e
#
_entry.id   02f4cf6e5be8cd04c1fe49b89e2c7b1e
#
_cell.length_a   1.000
_cell.length_b   1.000
_cell.length_c   1.000
_cell.angle_alpha   90.00
_cell.angle_beta   90.00
_cell.angle_gamma   90.00
#
_symmetry.space_group_name_H-M   'P 1'
#
loop_
_entity.id
_entity.type
_entity.pdbx_description
1 polymer ?
#
loop_
_entity_poly.entity_id
_entity_poly.type
_entity_poly.pdbx_seq_one_letter_code
_entity_poly.pdbx_strand_id
1 'polypeptide(L)'
;MAEVAFVLGNGQSRKGIDPNNLKEKGTVFACNAVYRTHQPHWLVAVDPKMMLEIAETDYVVHNKVYSNYNRQYEKHQKLLDHVTWSKPSLGWSSGPTALRLACEQGFKEIYILGFDYQGLAVDANKNRFNLNNIYGHTRNYKRSNDQATFFGNWMNQTKKCLQDFKDVQFHRVIPAGGYQPKGLEWKDNIDHPSTEEFLEKFNLTR
;
A
#
# COMPACT_ATOMS: atom_id res chain seq x y z
N MET A 1 23.39 7.19 5.18
CA MET A 1 22.10 7.80 4.79
C MET A 1 21.04 7.14 5.64
N ALA A 2 20.04 7.88 6.12
CA ALA A 2 18.91 7.27 6.83
C ALA A 2 18.25 6.25 5.89
N GLU A 3 17.87 5.08 6.43
CA GLU A 3 17.26 4.03 5.64
C GLU A 3 15.82 4.45 5.28
N VAL A 4 15.50 4.48 3.98
CA VAL A 4 14.21 4.93 3.46
C VAL A 4 13.29 3.73 3.26
N ALA A 5 11.98 3.91 3.57
CA ALA A 5 10.95 2.94 3.23
C ALA A 5 10.04 3.42 2.11
N PHE A 6 9.63 2.51 1.24
CA PHE A 6 8.59 2.72 0.23
C PHE A 6 7.38 1.85 0.55
N VAL A 7 6.23 2.48 0.72
CA VAL A 7 4.96 1.79 1.01
C VAL A 7 4.04 1.89 -0.20
N LEU A 8 3.75 0.74 -0.82
CA LEU A 8 3.04 0.66 -2.08
C LEU A 8 1.60 0.17 -1.89
N GLY A 9 0.63 1.06 -2.08
CA GLY A 9 -0.76 0.72 -2.35
C GLY A 9 -0.96 0.30 -3.80
N ASN A 10 -2.22 0.11 -4.20
CA ASN A 10 -2.56 -0.38 -5.54
C ASN A 10 -3.31 0.66 -6.39
N GLY A 11 -3.30 1.93 -6.00
CA GLY A 11 -3.87 3.02 -6.78
C GLY A 11 -3.11 3.28 -8.09
N GLN A 12 -3.83 3.78 -9.07
CA GLN A 12 -3.31 4.03 -10.43
C GLN A 12 -2.19 5.09 -10.47
N SER A 13 -2.09 5.97 -9.46
CA SER A 13 -1.06 7.01 -9.41
C SER A 13 0.37 6.44 -9.47
N ARG A 14 0.60 5.23 -8.95
CA ARG A 14 1.91 4.58 -9.02
C ARG A 14 2.15 3.72 -10.27
N LYS A 15 1.20 3.68 -11.22
CA LYS A 15 1.37 2.90 -12.45
C LYS A 15 2.60 3.36 -13.21
N GLY A 16 3.42 2.40 -13.65
CA GLY A 16 4.67 2.66 -14.35
C GLY A 16 5.89 2.78 -13.42
N ILE A 17 5.72 2.85 -12.10
CA ILE A 17 6.84 2.77 -11.15
C ILE A 17 7.09 1.29 -10.82
N ASP A 18 8.25 0.77 -11.21
CA ASP A 18 8.65 -0.61 -10.95
C ASP A 18 9.10 -0.77 -9.48
N PRO A 19 8.41 -1.60 -8.68
CA PRO A 19 8.83 -1.89 -7.31
C PRO A 19 10.25 -2.48 -7.19
N ASN A 20 10.78 -3.13 -8.22
CA ASN A 20 12.13 -3.68 -8.18
C ASN A 20 13.20 -2.58 -8.17
N ASN A 21 12.97 -1.50 -8.93
CA ASN A 21 13.88 -0.35 -8.92
C ASN A 21 13.92 0.36 -7.57
N LEU A 22 12.81 0.33 -6.82
CA LEU A 22 12.73 0.89 -5.46
C LEU A 22 13.53 0.06 -4.46
N LYS A 23 13.64 -1.26 -4.66
CA LYS A 23 14.40 -2.14 -3.75
C LYS A 23 15.89 -1.80 -3.67
N GLU A 24 16.45 -1.22 -4.72
CA GLU A 24 17.84 -0.75 -4.75
C GLU A 24 18.03 0.56 -3.97
N LYS A 25 16.94 1.27 -3.68
CA LYS A 25 16.94 2.60 -3.03
C LYS A 25 16.51 2.55 -1.57
N GLY A 26 15.83 1.47 -1.15
CA GLY A 26 15.34 1.33 0.22
C GLY A 26 14.48 0.11 0.43
N THR A 27 13.86 0.01 1.59
CA THR A 27 13.00 -1.13 1.93
C THR A 27 11.58 -0.95 1.38
N VAL A 28 11.10 -1.92 0.61
CA VAL A 28 9.78 -1.90 -0.04
C VAL A 28 8.77 -2.73 0.74
N PHE A 29 7.69 -2.09 1.16
CA PHE A 29 6.48 -2.69 1.72
C PHE A 29 5.37 -2.57 0.69
N ALA A 30 4.79 -3.66 0.24
CA ALA A 30 3.76 -3.64 -0.78
C ALA A 30 2.53 -4.45 -0.37
N CYS A 31 1.39 -4.20 -1.03
CA CYS A 31 0.10 -4.71 -0.59
C CYS A 31 -0.53 -5.69 -1.56
N ASN A 32 -1.13 -6.74 -1.00
CA ASN A 32 -2.05 -7.62 -1.72
C ASN A 32 -1.45 -8.20 -3.02
N ALA A 33 -2.07 -7.95 -4.18
CA ALA A 33 -1.73 -8.57 -5.45
C ALA A 33 -0.36 -8.20 -6.04
N VAL A 34 0.42 -7.33 -5.41
CA VAL A 34 1.79 -7.00 -5.89
C VAL A 34 2.65 -8.25 -6.00
N TYR A 35 2.45 -9.25 -5.14
CA TYR A 35 3.18 -10.52 -5.15
C TYR A 35 3.09 -11.30 -6.47
N ARG A 36 2.04 -11.07 -7.26
CA ARG A 36 1.82 -11.77 -8.53
C ARG A 36 2.86 -11.41 -9.60
N THR A 37 3.44 -10.23 -9.47
CA THR A 37 4.36 -9.67 -10.48
C THR A 37 5.70 -9.22 -9.91
N HIS A 38 5.78 -8.98 -8.59
CA HIS A 38 6.97 -8.42 -7.94
C HIS A 38 7.20 -9.08 -6.57
N GLN A 39 8.44 -9.01 -6.11
CA GLN A 39 8.85 -9.52 -4.79
C GLN A 39 9.33 -8.36 -3.92
N PRO A 40 8.43 -7.63 -3.21
CA PRO A 40 8.81 -6.61 -2.25
C PRO A 40 9.60 -7.21 -1.07
N HIS A 41 10.26 -6.39 -0.26
CA HIS A 41 10.88 -6.86 0.98
C HIS A 41 9.84 -7.36 1.99
N TRP A 42 8.66 -6.73 2.01
CA TRP A 42 7.52 -7.16 2.79
C TRP A 42 6.24 -7.09 1.96
N LEU A 43 5.53 -8.19 1.87
CA LEU A 43 4.16 -8.21 1.39
C LEU A 43 3.21 -8.11 2.58
N VAL A 44 2.27 -7.18 2.53
CA VAL A 44 1.22 -7.03 3.54
C VAL A 44 -0.14 -7.33 2.92
N ALA A 45 -0.82 -8.36 3.40
CA ALA A 45 -2.13 -8.75 2.92
C ALA A 45 -3.01 -9.16 4.10
N VAL A 46 -4.05 -8.39 4.40
CA VAL A 46 -4.94 -8.65 5.54
C VAL A 46 -6.32 -9.17 5.12
N ASP A 47 -6.64 -9.14 3.83
CA ASP A 47 -7.89 -9.68 3.29
C ASP A 47 -7.79 -11.21 3.23
N PRO A 48 -8.73 -11.97 3.87
CA PRO A 48 -8.71 -13.43 3.85
C PRO A 48 -8.71 -14.04 2.44
N LYS A 49 -9.44 -13.46 1.48
CA LYS A 49 -9.46 -13.97 0.10
C LYS A 49 -8.09 -13.86 -0.56
N MET A 50 -7.36 -12.78 -0.29
CA MET A 50 -6.01 -12.57 -0.80
C MET A 50 -5.03 -13.54 -0.14
N MET A 51 -5.12 -13.74 1.16
CA MET A 51 -4.25 -14.67 1.89
C MET A 51 -4.47 -16.12 1.46
N LEU A 52 -5.71 -16.53 1.21
CA LEU A 52 -6.01 -17.87 0.67
C LEU A 52 -5.48 -18.04 -0.75
N GLU A 53 -5.52 -17.00 -1.59
CA GLU A 53 -4.89 -17.03 -2.91
C GLU A 53 -3.37 -17.19 -2.80
N ILE A 54 -2.72 -16.48 -1.89
CA ILE A 54 -1.28 -16.59 -1.63
C ILE A 54 -0.93 -18.01 -1.15
N ALA A 55 -1.79 -18.63 -0.32
CA ALA A 55 -1.59 -19.98 0.18
C ALA A 55 -1.57 -21.07 -0.91
N GLU A 56 -2.22 -20.81 -2.07
CA GLU A 56 -2.19 -21.69 -3.24
C GLU A 56 -0.80 -21.71 -3.92
N THR A 57 0.08 -20.81 -3.54
CA THR A 57 1.43 -20.65 -4.12
C THR A 57 2.51 -20.97 -3.07
N ASP A 58 3.78 -20.99 -3.50
CA ASP A 58 4.91 -21.10 -2.58
C ASP A 58 5.48 -19.73 -2.18
N TYR A 59 4.75 -18.64 -2.47
CA TYR A 59 5.23 -17.28 -2.23
C TYR A 59 5.66 -17.05 -0.78
N VAL A 60 4.85 -17.48 0.20
CA VAL A 60 5.14 -17.28 1.64
C VAL A 60 6.36 -18.05 2.13
N VAL A 61 6.73 -19.16 1.45
CA VAL A 61 7.90 -19.97 1.80
C VAL A 61 9.22 -19.21 1.52
N HIS A 62 9.19 -18.36 0.49
CA HIS A 62 10.40 -17.67 -0.01
C HIS A 62 10.41 -16.17 0.26
N ASN A 63 9.29 -15.60 0.73
CA ASN A 63 9.13 -14.15 0.87
C ASN A 63 8.50 -13.79 2.21
N LYS A 64 8.85 -12.62 2.75
CA LYS A 64 8.27 -12.12 3.99
C LYS A 64 6.84 -11.64 3.75
N VAL A 65 5.89 -12.23 4.46
CA VAL A 65 4.47 -11.87 4.43
C VAL A 65 4.00 -11.49 5.82
N TYR A 66 3.29 -10.37 5.93
CA TYR A 66 2.68 -9.88 7.15
C TYR A 66 1.16 -9.82 7.01
N SER A 67 0.43 -10.36 7.97
CA SER A 67 -1.02 -10.43 7.95
C SER A 67 -1.65 -10.43 9.34
N ASN A 68 -2.97 -10.31 9.37
CA ASN A 68 -3.78 -10.62 10.56
C ASN A 68 -4.12 -12.11 10.57
N TYR A 69 -4.06 -12.74 11.74
CA TYR A 69 -4.50 -14.12 11.88
C TYR A 69 -6.02 -14.24 11.64
N ASN A 70 -6.42 -15.32 10.96
CA ASN A 70 -7.82 -15.68 10.74
C ASN A 70 -7.97 -17.21 10.84
N ARG A 71 -9.03 -17.68 11.49
CA ARG A 71 -9.31 -19.14 11.65
C ARG A 71 -9.37 -19.91 10.34
N GLN A 72 -9.74 -19.25 9.23
CA GLN A 72 -9.74 -19.86 7.90
C GLN A 72 -8.36 -20.39 7.49
N TYR A 73 -7.28 -19.88 8.08
CA TYR A 73 -5.90 -20.28 7.75
C TYR A 73 -5.42 -21.55 8.44
N GLU A 74 -6.17 -22.08 9.42
CA GLU A 74 -5.80 -23.29 10.18
C GLU A 74 -5.59 -24.52 9.30
N LYS A 75 -6.19 -24.55 8.10
CA LYS A 75 -6.03 -25.63 7.11
C LYS A 75 -4.85 -25.40 6.14
N HIS A 76 -4.13 -24.30 6.28
CA HIS A 76 -3.06 -23.87 5.38
C HIS A 76 -1.73 -23.80 6.12
N GLN A 77 -1.09 -24.95 6.31
CA GLN A 77 0.13 -25.07 7.11
C GLN A 77 1.22 -24.09 6.65
N LYS A 78 1.40 -23.88 5.33
CA LYS A 78 2.36 -22.89 4.81
C LYS A 78 2.13 -21.49 5.38
N LEU A 79 0.87 -21.05 5.54
CA LEU A 79 0.60 -19.75 6.16
C LEU A 79 0.98 -19.74 7.63
N LEU A 80 0.66 -20.79 8.36
CA LEU A 80 0.95 -20.89 9.81
C LEU A 80 2.45 -20.83 10.07
N ASP A 81 3.24 -21.48 9.23
CA ASP A 81 4.69 -21.61 9.40
C ASP A 81 5.49 -20.38 8.95
N HIS A 82 5.02 -19.65 7.95
CA HIS A 82 5.84 -18.65 7.27
C HIS A 82 5.32 -17.21 7.37
N VAL A 83 4.04 -16.99 7.75
CA VAL A 83 3.49 -15.62 7.85
C VAL A 83 3.81 -15.00 9.20
N THR A 84 4.25 -13.75 9.18
CA THR A 84 4.36 -12.93 10.38
C THR A 84 3.00 -12.35 10.74
N TRP A 85 2.48 -12.70 11.89
CA TRP A 85 1.14 -12.31 12.35
C TRP A 85 1.17 -11.02 13.16
N SER A 86 0.28 -10.08 12.80
CA SER A 86 0.04 -8.87 13.60
C SER A 86 -0.52 -9.22 14.99
N LYS A 87 0.09 -8.68 16.02
CA LYS A 87 -0.36 -8.87 17.42
C LYS A 87 -0.27 -7.54 18.19
N PRO A 88 -1.40 -6.97 18.60
CA PRO A 88 -2.77 -7.34 18.24
C PRO A 88 -3.12 -6.96 16.79
N SER A 89 -4.14 -7.63 16.22
CA SER A 89 -4.73 -7.18 14.95
C SER A 89 -5.48 -5.87 15.16
N LEU A 90 -5.17 -4.87 14.34
CA LEU A 90 -5.86 -3.57 14.36
C LEU A 90 -7.15 -3.56 13.53
N GLY A 91 -7.42 -4.62 12.77
CA GLY A 91 -8.55 -4.65 11.84
C GLY A 91 -8.42 -3.64 10.67
N TRP A 92 -7.20 -3.20 10.38
CA TRP A 92 -6.92 -2.22 9.35
C TRP A 92 -6.78 -2.86 7.96
N SER A 93 -6.95 -2.04 6.93
CA SER A 93 -6.71 -2.42 5.53
C SER A 93 -5.21 -2.61 5.26
N SER A 94 -4.87 -3.39 4.23
CA SER A 94 -3.48 -3.77 3.93
C SER A 94 -2.54 -2.59 3.73
N GLY A 95 -2.97 -1.53 3.04
CA GLY A 95 -2.15 -0.33 2.82
C GLY A 95 -1.73 0.35 4.13
N PRO A 96 -2.66 0.83 4.94
CA PRO A 96 -2.35 1.43 6.24
C PRO A 96 -1.62 0.47 7.20
N THR A 97 -1.88 -0.84 7.13
CA THR A 97 -1.12 -1.84 7.90
C THR A 97 0.33 -1.89 7.45
N ALA A 98 0.60 -1.83 6.14
CA ALA A 98 1.96 -1.77 5.60
C ALA A 98 2.68 -0.48 6.02
N LEU A 99 1.98 0.65 6.02
CA LEU A 99 2.52 1.93 6.47
C LEU A 99 2.91 1.87 7.95
N ARG A 100 2.02 1.34 8.79
CA ARG A 100 2.30 1.17 10.21
C ARG A 100 3.46 0.22 10.46
N LEU A 101 3.53 -0.90 9.75
CA LEU A 101 4.64 -1.85 9.86
C LEU A 101 5.98 -1.19 9.55
N ALA A 102 6.07 -0.34 8.52
CA ALA A 102 7.27 0.41 8.21
C ALA A 102 7.68 1.35 9.37
N CYS A 103 6.72 2.05 9.97
CA CYS A 103 6.97 2.88 11.15
C CYS A 103 7.47 2.05 12.35
N GLU A 104 6.84 0.91 12.63
CA GLU A 104 7.18 0.01 13.74
C GLU A 104 8.56 -0.65 13.54
N GLN A 105 9.02 -0.80 12.31
CA GLN A 105 10.39 -1.23 11.99
C GLN A 105 11.43 -0.11 12.12
N GLY A 106 11.03 1.10 12.50
CA GLY A 106 11.93 2.20 12.83
C GLY A 106 12.28 3.14 11.69
N PHE A 107 11.66 3.00 10.51
CA PHE A 107 11.89 3.93 9.40
C PHE A 107 11.41 5.34 9.76
N LYS A 108 12.23 6.34 9.46
CA LYS A 108 11.96 7.76 9.77
C LYS A 108 11.62 8.58 8.52
N GLU A 109 11.90 8.07 7.35
CA GLU A 109 11.56 8.67 6.06
C GLU A 109 10.81 7.63 5.22
N ILE A 110 9.51 7.87 4.95
CA ILE A 110 8.61 6.91 4.32
C ILE A 110 7.91 7.55 3.12
N TYR A 111 8.13 6.97 1.93
CA TYR A 111 7.44 7.34 0.69
C TYR A 111 6.22 6.44 0.48
N ILE A 112 5.04 7.06 0.28
CA ILE A 112 3.76 6.39 0.12
C ILE A 112 3.32 6.54 -1.34
N LEU A 113 3.17 5.44 -2.07
CA LEU A 113 2.79 5.41 -3.47
C LEU A 113 1.48 4.65 -3.68
N GLY A 114 0.62 5.13 -4.56
CA GLY A 114 -0.64 4.44 -4.87
C GLY A 114 -1.69 4.48 -3.75
N PHE A 115 -1.60 5.46 -2.83
CA PHE A 115 -2.63 5.77 -1.84
C PHE A 115 -3.49 6.94 -2.35
N ASP A 116 -4.33 6.68 -3.34
CA ASP A 116 -4.99 7.72 -4.10
C ASP A 116 -6.19 8.35 -3.38
N TYR A 117 -6.84 7.63 -2.48
CA TYR A 117 -8.01 8.04 -1.68
C TYR A 117 -9.19 8.59 -2.50
N GLN A 118 -9.24 8.27 -3.77
CA GLN A 118 -10.36 8.57 -4.65
C GLN A 118 -10.49 7.53 -5.76
N GLY A 119 -11.68 7.43 -6.35
CA GLY A 119 -11.89 6.68 -7.58
C GLY A 119 -11.37 7.42 -8.82
N LEU A 120 -11.49 6.79 -9.98
CA LEU A 120 -11.24 7.41 -11.27
C LEU A 120 -12.53 8.10 -11.75
N ALA A 121 -12.49 9.41 -11.97
CA ALA A 121 -13.62 10.16 -12.48
C ALA A 121 -14.01 9.66 -13.89
N VAL A 122 -15.29 9.39 -14.12
CA VAL A 122 -15.83 8.89 -15.40
C VAL A 122 -16.51 9.99 -16.23
N ASP A 123 -16.84 11.10 -15.58
CA ASP A 123 -17.49 12.24 -16.25
C ASP A 123 -16.81 13.57 -15.86
N ALA A 124 -17.02 14.60 -16.69
CA ALA A 124 -16.45 15.91 -16.48
C ALA A 124 -16.89 16.58 -15.16
N ASN A 125 -18.07 16.22 -14.67
CA ASN A 125 -18.63 16.78 -13.43
C ASN A 125 -18.14 16.05 -12.17
N LYS A 126 -17.36 14.98 -12.32
CA LYS A 126 -16.83 14.14 -11.23
C LYS A 126 -17.90 13.62 -10.28
N ASN A 127 -19.11 13.33 -10.81
CA ASN A 127 -20.23 12.78 -10.01
C ASN A 127 -20.18 11.26 -9.89
N ARG A 128 -19.43 10.60 -10.77
CA ARG A 128 -19.26 9.14 -10.79
C ARG A 128 -17.80 8.76 -10.81
N PHE A 129 -17.44 7.79 -9.98
CA PHE A 129 -16.08 7.30 -9.85
C PHE A 129 -16.04 5.78 -10.01
N ASN A 130 -15.16 5.32 -10.86
CA ASN A 130 -14.82 3.91 -11.02
C ASN A 130 -13.69 3.47 -10.08
N LEU A 131 -13.48 2.16 -10.00
CA LEU A 131 -12.41 1.57 -9.22
C LEU A 131 -11.04 2.13 -9.64
N ASN A 132 -10.31 2.66 -8.67
CA ASN A 132 -8.94 3.11 -8.81
C ASN A 132 -7.99 2.05 -8.25
N ASN A 133 -7.64 1.05 -9.08
CA ASN A 133 -6.75 -0.04 -8.67
C ASN A 133 -6.07 -0.64 -9.90
N ILE A 134 -4.74 -0.82 -9.84
CA ILE A 134 -3.91 -1.39 -10.91
C ILE A 134 -4.33 -2.83 -11.23
N TYR A 135 -4.80 -3.57 -10.23
CA TYR A 135 -5.22 -4.98 -10.35
C TYR A 135 -6.73 -5.16 -10.56
N GLY A 136 -7.45 -4.10 -10.92
CA GLY A 136 -8.85 -4.20 -11.33
C GLY A 136 -9.06 -5.27 -12.40
N HIS A 137 -10.20 -5.96 -12.41
CA HIS A 137 -10.55 -7.12 -13.24
C HIS A 137 -9.80 -8.43 -12.95
N THR A 138 -8.84 -8.44 -12.04
CA THR A 138 -8.13 -9.66 -11.68
C THR A 138 -8.82 -10.41 -10.53
N ARG A 139 -8.41 -11.66 -10.27
CA ARG A 139 -8.92 -12.48 -9.17
C ARG A 139 -8.94 -11.68 -7.84
N ASN A 140 -10.02 -11.79 -7.10
CA ASN A 140 -10.28 -11.11 -5.82
C ASN A 140 -10.44 -9.58 -5.89
N TYR A 141 -10.47 -8.98 -7.08
CA TYR A 141 -10.73 -7.55 -7.28
C TYR A 141 -12.01 -7.29 -8.06
N LYS A 142 -12.65 -6.17 -7.78
CA LYS A 142 -13.75 -5.62 -8.56
C LYS A 142 -13.31 -5.35 -10.00
N ARG A 143 -14.28 -5.22 -10.91
CA ARG A 143 -14.01 -4.75 -12.27
C ARG A 143 -13.62 -3.27 -12.26
N SER A 144 -12.79 -2.86 -13.21
CA SER A 144 -12.31 -1.46 -13.27
C SER A 144 -13.44 -0.45 -13.52
N ASN A 145 -14.55 -0.89 -14.12
CA ASN A 145 -15.75 -0.07 -14.34
C ASN A 145 -16.78 -0.17 -13.21
N ASP A 146 -16.54 -0.97 -12.17
CA ASP A 146 -17.38 -0.98 -10.98
C ASP A 146 -17.17 0.30 -10.18
N GLN A 147 -18.18 0.67 -9.39
CA GLN A 147 -18.10 1.81 -8.50
C GLN A 147 -16.89 1.71 -7.57
N ALA A 148 -16.20 2.83 -7.38
CA ALA A 148 -15.07 2.94 -6.46
C ALA A 148 -15.42 2.41 -5.06
N THR A 149 -14.46 1.77 -4.43
CA THR A 149 -14.58 1.36 -3.02
C THR A 149 -14.53 2.60 -2.13
N PHE A 150 -15.33 2.61 -1.05
CA PHE A 150 -15.24 3.66 -0.04
C PHE A 150 -13.84 3.64 0.61
N PHE A 151 -13.12 4.74 0.49
CA PHE A 151 -11.72 4.86 0.93
C PHE A 151 -11.56 5.62 2.25
N GLY A 152 -12.65 6.07 2.87
CA GLY A 152 -12.60 6.83 4.13
C GLY A 152 -11.93 6.08 5.27
N ASN A 153 -12.13 4.76 5.35
CA ASN A 153 -11.43 3.93 6.34
C ASN A 153 -9.92 3.95 6.13
N TRP A 154 -9.45 3.83 4.89
CA TRP A 154 -8.01 3.85 4.57
C TRP A 154 -7.38 5.19 4.92
N MET A 155 -8.07 6.28 4.60
CA MET A 155 -7.64 7.62 4.95
C MET A 155 -7.55 7.82 6.47
N ASN A 156 -8.59 7.40 7.22
CA ASN A 156 -8.60 7.51 8.68
C ASN A 156 -7.49 6.68 9.33
N GLN A 157 -7.22 5.49 8.82
CA GLN A 157 -6.15 4.61 9.29
C GLN A 157 -4.77 5.21 8.98
N THR A 158 -4.57 5.79 7.78
CA THR A 158 -3.34 6.53 7.45
C THR A 158 -3.16 7.73 8.38
N LYS A 159 -4.22 8.53 8.58
CA LYS A 159 -4.20 9.65 9.52
C LYS A 159 -3.79 9.22 10.93
N LYS A 160 -4.25 8.06 11.37
CA LYS A 160 -3.87 7.48 12.66
C LYS A 160 -2.36 7.14 12.70
N CYS A 161 -1.79 6.59 11.62
CA CYS A 161 -0.34 6.39 11.52
C CYS A 161 0.43 7.71 11.70
N LEU A 162 0.04 8.77 10.98
CA LEU A 162 0.69 10.07 11.10
C LEU A 162 0.64 10.62 12.53
N GLN A 163 -0.46 10.38 13.21
CA GLN A 163 -0.66 10.84 14.60
C GLN A 163 0.17 10.04 15.61
N ASP A 164 0.29 8.73 15.41
CA ASP A 164 1.01 7.83 16.32
C ASP A 164 2.54 7.94 16.16
N PHE A 165 3.02 8.29 14.95
CA PHE A 165 4.44 8.36 14.59
C PHE A 165 4.85 9.79 14.16
N LYS A 166 4.79 10.72 15.09
CA LYS A 166 5.05 12.16 14.84
C LYS A 166 6.50 12.46 14.46
N ASP A 167 7.42 11.59 14.79
CA ASP A 167 8.86 11.67 14.49
C ASP A 167 9.24 11.02 13.15
N VAL A 168 8.24 10.54 12.39
CA VAL A 168 8.39 10.02 11.04
C VAL A 168 7.94 11.06 10.03
N GLN A 169 8.77 11.29 8.99
CA GLN A 169 8.42 12.12 7.85
C GLN A 169 7.82 11.25 6.75
N PHE A 170 6.61 11.58 6.34
CA PHE A 170 5.86 10.88 5.30
C PHE A 170 5.82 11.72 4.02
N HIS A 171 6.04 11.07 2.87
CA HIS A 171 6.00 11.67 1.54
C HIS A 171 4.99 10.92 0.69
N ARG A 172 3.77 11.45 0.58
CA ARG A 172 2.77 10.81 -0.26
C ARG A 172 2.95 11.28 -1.71
N VAL A 173 3.53 10.43 -2.53
CA VAL A 173 3.79 10.68 -3.94
C VAL A 173 2.49 10.68 -4.75
N ILE A 174 2.20 11.77 -5.45
CA ILE A 174 1.01 11.95 -6.27
C ILE A 174 1.38 12.55 -7.65
N PRO A 175 0.59 12.30 -8.70
CA PRO A 175 0.76 13.03 -9.95
C PRO A 175 0.63 14.54 -9.74
N ALA A 176 1.28 15.35 -10.56
CA ALA A 176 1.14 16.80 -10.52
C ALA A 176 -0.35 17.19 -10.58
N GLY A 177 -0.80 18.04 -9.64
CA GLY A 177 -2.20 18.39 -9.47
C GLY A 177 -3.11 17.26 -8.96
N GLY A 178 -2.54 16.16 -8.46
CA GLY A 178 -3.27 15.03 -7.91
C GLY A 178 -4.09 15.38 -6.67
N TYR A 179 -5.06 14.53 -6.37
CA TYR A 179 -5.99 14.75 -5.25
C TYR A 179 -5.27 14.74 -3.89
N GLN A 180 -5.48 15.79 -3.14
CA GLN A 180 -5.04 15.91 -1.74
C GLN A 180 -6.26 15.87 -0.82
N PRO A 181 -6.46 14.80 -0.04
CA PRO A 181 -7.60 14.72 0.85
C PRO A 181 -7.44 15.69 2.03
N LYS A 182 -8.46 16.48 2.32
CA LYS A 182 -8.50 17.45 3.43
C LYS A 182 -8.03 16.87 4.78
N GLY A 183 -8.25 15.57 4.99
CA GLY A 183 -7.78 14.87 6.19
C GLY A 183 -6.27 14.79 6.36
N LEU A 184 -5.47 15.08 5.31
CA LEU A 184 -4.01 15.01 5.31
C LEU A 184 -3.33 16.37 5.02
N GLU A 185 -4.08 17.41 4.62
CA GLU A 185 -3.53 18.71 4.20
C GLU A 185 -2.76 19.47 5.29
N TRP A 186 -3.09 19.23 6.56
CA TRP A 186 -2.59 20.02 7.68
C TRP A 186 -1.85 19.19 8.74
N LYS A 187 -1.13 18.16 8.29
CA LYS A 187 -0.23 17.40 9.15
C LYS A 187 1.21 17.84 8.97
N ASP A 188 1.88 18.15 10.06
CA ASP A 188 3.24 18.68 10.04
C ASP A 188 4.27 17.67 9.54
N ASN A 189 3.93 16.38 9.58
CA ASN A 189 4.85 15.30 9.22
C ASN A 189 4.48 14.58 7.90
N ILE A 190 3.70 15.23 7.02
CA ILE A 190 3.42 14.72 5.68
C ILE A 190 3.49 15.83 4.64
N ASP A 191 4.11 15.55 3.50
CA ASP A 191 4.06 16.34 2.29
C ASP A 191 3.59 15.51 1.08
N HIS A 192 3.42 16.16 -0.06
CA HIS A 192 2.87 15.55 -1.27
C HIS A 192 3.74 15.87 -2.48
N PRO A 193 4.96 15.29 -2.57
CA PRO A 193 5.80 15.49 -3.74
C PRO A 193 5.11 14.93 -5.01
N SER A 194 5.38 15.56 -6.13
CA SER A 194 4.94 15.05 -7.43
C SER A 194 5.66 13.76 -7.79
N THR A 195 5.06 13.00 -8.70
CA THR A 195 5.72 11.80 -9.23
C THR A 195 7.06 12.14 -9.87
N GLU A 196 7.15 13.26 -10.55
CA GLU A 196 8.35 13.74 -11.24
C GLU A 196 9.47 14.06 -10.24
N GLU A 197 9.18 14.83 -9.18
CA GLU A 197 10.14 15.12 -8.10
C GLU A 197 10.62 13.84 -7.41
N PHE A 198 9.73 12.88 -7.19
CA PHE A 198 10.08 11.59 -6.62
C PHE A 198 11.03 10.79 -7.52
N LEU A 199 10.74 10.70 -8.83
CA LEU A 199 11.57 9.99 -9.79
C LEU A 199 12.95 10.62 -9.91
N GLU A 200 13.03 11.95 -9.95
CA GLU A 200 14.29 12.69 -9.97
C GLU A 200 15.11 12.43 -8.70
N LYS A 201 14.50 12.55 -7.52
CA LYS A 201 15.18 12.34 -6.23
C LYS A 201 15.87 10.96 -6.14
N PHE A 202 15.22 9.92 -6.65
CA PHE A 202 15.74 8.55 -6.58
C PHE A 202 16.47 8.10 -7.85
N ASN A 203 16.62 8.98 -8.84
CA ASN A 203 17.19 8.67 -10.15
C ASN A 203 16.52 7.44 -10.79
N LEU A 204 15.19 7.53 -10.92
CA LEU A 204 14.32 6.49 -11.46
C LEU A 204 13.68 6.94 -12.77
N THR A 205 13.39 5.98 -13.64
CA THR A 205 12.55 6.15 -14.85
C THR A 205 11.17 5.51 -14.62
N ARG A 206 10.18 6.02 -15.34
CA ARG A 206 8.80 5.50 -15.27
C ARG A 206 8.56 4.38 -16.26
#